data_bca20f4cae0e3ddf8e5f670e84ee2ad3
#
_entry.id   bca20f4cae0e3ddf8e5f670e84ee2ad3
#
_cell.length_a   1.000
_cell.length_b   1.000
_cell.length_c   1.000
_cell.angle_alpha   90.00
_cell.angle_beta   90.00
_cell.angle_gamma   90.00
#
_symmetry.space_group_name_H-M   'P 1'
#
loop_
_entity.id
_entity.type
_entity.pdbx_description
1 polymer ?
#
loop_
_entity_poly.entity_id
_entity_poly.type
_entity_poly.pdbx_seq_one_letter_code
_entity_poly.pdbx_strand_id
1 'polypeptide(L)' 'MVRVRLFAALREQAGASEVEASGTTVGEIVDELSARYGERFAKIAAVGSFVVNGERARRDVPVAEGDEVALLPPVSGG' A
#
# COMPACT_ATOMS: atom_id res chain seq x y z
N MET A 1 10.98 -9.46 -2.51
CA MET A 1 9.63 -8.86 -2.64
C MET A 1 9.06 -8.56 -1.27
N VAL A 2 8.31 -7.48 -1.17
CA VAL A 2 7.69 -7.07 0.08
C VAL A 2 6.23 -7.47 0.05
N ARG A 3 5.75 -8.03 1.14
CA ARG A 3 4.34 -8.43 1.25
C ARG A 3 3.49 -7.21 1.61
N VAL A 4 2.40 -7.02 0.88
CA VAL A 4 1.53 -5.87 1.06
C VAL A 4 0.11 -6.34 1.29
N ARG A 5 -0.48 -5.89 2.39
CA ARG A 5 -1.89 -6.15 2.69
C ARG A 5 -2.72 -4.97 2.24
N LEU A 6 -3.84 -5.28 1.59
CA LEU A 6 -4.73 -4.27 1.03
C LEU A 6 -6.09 -4.38 1.71
N PHE A 7 -6.68 -3.22 1.97
CA PHE A 7 -7.95 -3.15 2.69
C PHE A 7 -9.00 -2.40 1.88
N ALA A 8 -10.25 -2.81 2.06
CA ALA A 8 -11.45 -2.14 1.53
C ALA A 8 -11.31 -1.82 0.04
N ALA A 9 -11.45 -0.55 -0.35
CA ALA A 9 -11.45 -0.17 -1.75
C ALA A 9 -10.15 -0.54 -2.47
N LEU A 10 -9.01 -0.52 -1.78
CA LEU A 10 -7.74 -0.93 -2.38
C LEU A 10 -7.74 -2.42 -2.70
N ARG A 11 -8.28 -3.22 -1.79
CA ARG A 11 -8.41 -4.66 -2.02
C ARG A 11 -9.33 -4.93 -3.21
N GLU A 12 -10.40 -4.15 -3.34
CA GLU A 12 -11.33 -4.32 -4.46
C GLU A 12 -10.67 -3.98 -5.79
N GLN A 13 -9.86 -2.93 -5.82
CA GLN A 13 -9.18 -2.54 -7.04
C GLN A 13 -8.14 -3.56 -7.48
N ALA A 14 -7.48 -4.20 -6.53
CA ALA A 14 -6.45 -5.18 -6.83
C ALA A 14 -7.03 -6.58 -7.06
N GLY A 15 -8.20 -6.85 -6.54
CA GLY A 15 -8.80 -8.19 -6.60
C GLY A 15 -8.15 -9.17 -5.66
N ALA A 16 -7.41 -8.69 -4.65
CA ALA A 16 -6.73 -9.54 -3.70
C ALA A 16 -6.49 -8.78 -2.41
N SER A 17 -6.49 -9.49 -1.30
CA SER A 17 -6.25 -8.88 0.01
C SER A 17 -4.76 -8.83 0.36
N GLU A 18 -3.95 -9.58 -0.35
CA GLU A 18 -2.51 -9.61 -0.11
C GLU A 18 -1.80 -9.77 -1.44
N VAL A 19 -0.79 -8.94 -1.69
CA VAL A 19 0.00 -8.97 -2.91
C VAL A 19 1.45 -8.78 -2.55
N GLU A 20 2.34 -8.99 -3.54
CA GLU A 20 3.76 -8.72 -3.36
C GLU A 20 4.18 -7.61 -4.31
N ALA A 21 5.11 -6.79 -3.85
CA ALA A 21 5.60 -5.68 -4.65
C ALA A 21 7.08 -5.47 -4.41
N SER A 22 7.74 -4.85 -5.36
CA SER A 22 9.17 -4.53 -5.28
C SER A 22 9.35 -3.07 -4.93
N GLY A 23 10.33 -2.78 -4.09
CA GLY A 23 10.66 -1.42 -3.73
C GLY A 23 11.47 -1.39 -2.45
N THR A 24 12.16 -0.28 -2.22
CA THR A 24 12.98 -0.10 -1.03
C THR A 24 12.38 0.92 -0.06
N THR A 25 11.28 1.57 -0.46
CA THR A 25 10.53 2.46 0.42
C THR A 25 9.05 2.20 0.24
N VAL A 26 8.26 2.68 1.20
CA VAL A 26 6.79 2.59 1.10
C VAL A 26 6.31 3.24 -0.19
N GLY A 27 6.87 4.40 -0.52
CA GLY A 27 6.48 5.11 -1.75
C GLY A 27 6.71 4.31 -3.00
N GLU A 28 7.85 3.62 -3.09
CA GLU A 28 8.13 2.77 -4.24
C GLU A 28 7.16 1.61 -4.35
N ILE A 29 6.80 1.02 -3.20
CA ILE A 29 5.81 -0.05 -3.16
C ILE A 29 4.46 0.46 -3.68
N VAL A 30 4.02 1.62 -3.18
CA VAL A 30 2.77 2.22 -3.62
C VAL A 30 2.78 2.54 -5.11
N ASP A 31 3.90 3.08 -5.59
CA ASP A 31 4.03 3.44 -7.01
C ASP A 31 3.98 2.20 -7.90
N GLU A 32 4.63 1.11 -7.49
CA GLU A 32 4.58 -0.12 -8.27
C GLU A 32 3.16 -0.68 -8.33
N LEU A 33 2.47 -0.70 -7.20
CA LEU A 33 1.09 -1.20 -7.17
C LEU A 33 0.14 -0.29 -7.94
N SER A 34 0.38 1.02 -7.90
CA SER A 34 -0.41 1.96 -8.66
C SER A 34 -0.25 1.75 -10.17
N ALA A 35 0.97 1.47 -10.61
CA ALA A 35 1.21 1.14 -12.01
C ALA A 35 0.55 -0.17 -12.42
N ARG A 36 0.50 -1.13 -11.49
CA ARG A 36 -0.08 -2.45 -11.76
C ARG A 36 -1.61 -2.41 -11.80
N TYR A 37 -2.24 -1.69 -10.89
CA TYR A 37 -3.70 -1.73 -10.73
C TYR A 37 -4.41 -0.49 -11.27
N GLY A 38 -3.70 0.55 -11.62
CA GLY A 38 -4.26 1.68 -12.34
C GLY A 38 -4.52 2.91 -11.51
N GLU A 39 -5.09 3.91 -12.18
CA GLU A 39 -5.23 5.26 -11.63
C GLU A 39 -6.14 5.31 -10.42
N ARG A 40 -7.20 4.51 -10.41
CA ARG A 40 -8.13 4.52 -9.29
C ARG A 40 -7.45 4.02 -8.01
N PHE A 41 -6.66 2.96 -8.13
CA PHE A 41 -5.86 2.47 -7.01
C PHE A 41 -4.92 3.59 -6.52
N ALA A 42 -4.25 4.24 -7.46
CA ALA A 42 -3.30 5.29 -7.13
C ALA A 42 -3.97 6.44 -6.36
N LYS A 43 -5.15 6.86 -6.80
CA LYS A 43 -5.85 7.96 -6.14
C LYS A 43 -6.28 7.60 -4.72
N ILE A 44 -6.77 6.38 -4.53
CA ILE A 44 -7.19 5.94 -3.20
C ILE A 44 -5.99 5.84 -2.27
N ALA A 45 -4.89 5.26 -2.76
CA ALA A 45 -3.68 5.10 -1.95
C ALA A 45 -3.08 6.45 -1.58
N ALA A 46 -3.17 7.44 -2.46
CA ALA A 46 -2.57 8.75 -2.23
C ALA A 46 -3.19 9.48 -1.03
N VAL A 47 -4.45 9.23 -0.74
CA VAL A 47 -5.13 9.87 0.39
C VAL A 47 -5.34 8.92 1.56
N GLY A 48 -4.81 7.71 1.46
CA GLY A 48 -4.92 6.71 2.51
C GLY A 48 -3.78 6.78 3.51
N SER A 49 -3.62 5.68 4.25
CA SER A 49 -2.57 5.55 5.26
C SER A 49 -1.72 4.34 4.95
N PHE A 50 -0.47 4.38 5.40
CA PHE A 50 0.48 3.29 5.24
C PHE A 50 0.97 2.83 6.60
N VAL A 51 1.13 1.52 6.76
CA VAL A 51 1.59 0.92 8.00
C VAL A 51 2.68 -0.08 7.66
N VAL A 52 3.79 -0.03 8.39
CA VAL A 52 4.89 -0.97 8.22
C VAL A 52 5.11 -1.66 9.56
N ASN A 53 4.95 -2.99 9.56
CA ASN A 53 5.13 -3.80 10.76
C ASN A 53 4.34 -3.26 11.96
N GLY A 54 3.11 -2.82 11.71
CA GLY A 54 2.20 -2.35 12.75
C GLY A 54 2.33 -0.89 13.11
N GLU A 55 3.24 -0.14 12.49
CA GLU A 55 3.44 1.28 12.78
C GLU A 55 3.12 2.14 11.58
N ARG A 56 2.50 3.28 11.82
CA ARG A 56 2.20 4.22 10.73
C ARG A 56 3.50 4.68 10.08
N ALA A 57 3.45 4.82 8.77
CA ALA A 57 4.64 5.15 8.00
C ALA A 57 4.31 6.16 6.93
N ARG A 58 5.33 6.91 6.51
CA ARG A 58 5.26 7.81 5.38
C ARG A 58 5.92 7.16 4.17
N ARG A 59 5.78 7.81 3.03
CA ARG A 59 6.31 7.28 1.78
C ARG A 59 7.83 7.06 1.81
N ASP A 60 8.55 7.83 2.62
CA ASP A 60 10.01 7.75 2.67
C ASP A 60 10.54 6.67 3.61
N VAL A 61 9.65 5.97 4.31
CA VAL A 61 10.09 4.92 5.25
C VAL A 61 10.65 3.74 4.47
N PRO A 62 11.86 3.29 4.81
CA PRO A 62 12.45 2.15 4.11
C PRO A 62 11.78 0.84 4.46
N VAL A 63 11.71 -0.05 3.49
CA VAL A 63 11.17 -1.39 3.66
C VAL A 63 12.13 -2.40 3.08
N ALA A 64 12.06 -3.62 3.58
CA ALA A 64 12.92 -4.70 3.12
C ALA A 64 12.12 -5.99 3.09
N GLU A 65 12.68 -7.00 2.43
CA GLU A 65 12.08 -8.30 2.39
C GLU A 65 11.85 -8.82 3.81
N GLY A 66 10.67 -9.35 4.06
CA GLY A 66 10.28 -9.79 5.39
C GLY A 66 9.42 -8.78 6.12
N ASP A 67 9.43 -7.51 5.70
CA ASP A 67 8.54 -6.53 6.28
C ASP A 67 7.12 -6.71 5.78
N GLU A 68 6.16 -6.34 6.62
CA GLU A 68 4.75 -6.34 6.23
C GLU A 68 4.28 -4.91 6.08
N VAL A 69 3.81 -4.58 4.88
CA VAL A 69 3.28 -3.26 4.58
C VAL A 69 1.77 -3.39 4.44
N ALA A 70 1.03 -2.46 5.02
CA ALA A 70 -0.42 -2.42 4.87
C ALA A 70 -0.80 -1.08 4.26
N LEU A 71 -1.69 -1.12 3.28
CA LEU A 71 -2.23 0.08 2.65
C LEU A 71 -3.70 0.16 3.00
N LEU A 72 -4.09 1.27 3.60
CA LEU A 72 -5.46 1.49 4.04
C LEU A 72 -6.04 2.69 3.32
N PRO A 73 -7.27 2.58 2.82
CA PRO A 73 -7.93 3.73 2.21
C PRO A 73 -8.27 4.76 3.28
N PRO A 74 -8.61 5.99 2.88
CA PRO A 74 -9.00 7.00 3.86
C PRO A 74 -10.27 6.60 4.58
N VAL A 75 -10.37 6.96 5.86
CA VAL A 75 -11.56 6.72 6.65
C VAL A 75 -12.46 7.95 6.56
N SER A 76 -13.72 7.73 6.20
CA SER A 76 -14.67 8.84 6.15
C SER A 76 -15.29 9.03 7.54
N GLY A 77 -15.67 10.26 7.84
CA GLY A 77 -16.35 10.58 9.07
C GLY A 77 -15.44 10.61 10.27
N GLY A 78 -14.21 10.62 10.04
CA GLY A 78 -13.16 10.77 10.97
C GLY A 78 -12.90 10.41 12.20
#